data_89547fbb3db00b6e1c32ec22e90d705f
#
_entry.id   89547fbb3db00b6e1c32ec22e90d705f
#
_cell.length_a   1.000
_cell.length_b   1.000
_cell.length_c   1.000
_cell.angle_alpha   90.00
_cell.angle_beta   90.00
_cell.angle_gamma   90.00
#
_symmetry.space_group_name_H-M   'P 1'
#
loop_
_entity.id
_entity.type
_entity.pdbx_description
1 polymer ?
#
loop_
_entity_poly.entity_id
_entity_poly.type
_entity_poly.pdbx_seq_one_letter_code
_entity_poly.pdbx_strand_id
1 'polypeptide(L)'
;MVRVTPLWILMRWRSYVRILSEAIRAVIPEAEVYVVGGAANDRLTVKSDIDVLIVLPHKLGFSKTVDLHAEILEEAEKLKLPLYAPIELHIVSKEELKKYKQREKIIPINEI
;
A
#
# COMPACT_ATOMS: atom_id res chain seq x y z
N MET A 1 5.55 11.76 18.13
CA MET A 1 6.89 11.77 17.50
C MET A 1 6.74 11.80 15.99
N VAL A 2 7.44 12.68 15.32
CA VAL A 2 7.41 12.74 13.86
C VAL A 2 8.38 11.71 13.30
N ARG A 3 7.89 10.81 12.45
CA ARG A 3 8.74 9.84 11.76
C ARG A 3 9.49 10.54 10.64
N VAL A 4 10.81 10.34 10.61
CA VAL A 4 11.66 10.83 9.52
C VAL A 4 12.33 9.63 8.88
N THR A 5 12.08 9.43 7.60
CA THR A 5 12.66 8.32 6.83
C THR A 5 13.81 8.84 5.96
N PRO A 6 15.00 8.24 6.02
CA PRO A 6 16.10 8.64 5.13
C PRO A 6 15.69 8.59 3.66
N LEU A 7 16.14 9.56 2.90
CA LEU A 7 15.75 9.69 1.49
C LEU A 7 16.11 8.46 0.65
N TRP A 8 17.25 7.80 0.94
CA TRP A 8 17.65 6.61 0.20
C TRP A 8 16.67 5.45 0.36
N ILE A 9 15.97 5.37 1.50
CA ILE A 9 14.91 4.39 1.71
C ILE A 9 13.70 4.75 0.85
N LEU A 10 13.29 6.02 0.85
CA LEU A 10 12.15 6.49 0.07
C LEU A 10 12.37 6.31 -1.43
N MET A 11 13.59 6.46 -1.92
CA MET A 11 13.90 6.29 -3.33
C MET A 11 13.69 4.87 -3.84
N ARG A 12 13.59 3.90 -2.94
CA ARG A 12 13.33 2.49 -3.26
C ARG A 12 11.86 2.11 -3.15
N TRP A 13 10.98 3.08 -3.06
CA TRP A 13 9.57 2.81 -2.81
C TRP A 13 8.93 1.88 -3.84
N ARG A 14 9.34 1.96 -5.10
CA ARG A 14 8.79 1.07 -6.14
C ARG A 14 9.13 -0.40 -5.88
N SER A 15 10.34 -0.68 -5.41
CA SER A 15 10.75 -2.03 -5.04
C SER A 15 9.91 -2.56 -3.88
N TYR A 16 9.67 -1.74 -2.87
CA TYR A 16 8.86 -2.14 -1.72
C TYR A 16 7.42 -2.42 -2.14
N VAL A 17 6.87 -1.59 -3.00
CA VAL A 17 5.50 -1.76 -3.49
C VAL A 17 5.37 -3.04 -4.31
N ARG A 18 6.36 -3.39 -5.11
CA ARG A 18 6.35 -4.64 -5.87
C ARG A 18 6.34 -5.86 -4.96
N ILE A 19 7.19 -5.87 -3.94
CA ILE A 19 7.22 -6.96 -2.95
C ILE A 19 5.86 -7.06 -2.24
N LEU A 20 5.35 -5.92 -1.82
CA LEU A 20 4.05 -5.86 -1.15
C LEU A 20 2.93 -6.36 -2.04
N SER A 21 2.96 -6.04 -3.33
CA SER A 21 1.98 -6.51 -4.29
C SER A 21 1.96 -8.04 -4.40
N GLU A 22 3.13 -8.67 -4.39
CA GLU A 22 3.22 -10.13 -4.39
C GLU A 22 2.62 -10.71 -3.12
N ALA A 23 2.89 -10.10 -1.96
CA ALA A 23 2.32 -10.52 -0.69
C ALA A 23 0.79 -10.41 -0.70
N ILE A 24 0.27 -9.29 -1.21
CA ILE A 24 -1.18 -9.06 -1.31
C ILE A 24 -1.83 -10.13 -2.20
N ARG A 25 -1.24 -10.43 -3.35
CA ARG A 25 -1.79 -11.43 -4.26
C ARG A 25 -1.73 -12.84 -3.68
N ALA A 26 -0.76 -13.14 -2.84
CA ALA A 26 -0.69 -14.43 -2.17
C ALA A 26 -1.82 -14.60 -1.17
N VAL A 27 -2.25 -13.52 -0.52
CA VAL A 27 -3.33 -13.54 0.49
C VAL A 27 -4.70 -13.33 -0.18
N ILE A 28 -4.79 -12.40 -1.14
CA ILE A 28 -6.03 -12.03 -1.81
C ILE A 28 -5.79 -11.99 -3.32
N PRO A 29 -5.89 -13.12 -4.03
CA PRO A 29 -5.60 -13.15 -5.47
C PRO A 29 -6.43 -12.19 -6.33
N GLU A 30 -7.65 -11.88 -5.92
CA GLU A 30 -8.57 -11.01 -6.64
C GLU A 30 -8.44 -9.53 -6.31
N ALA A 31 -7.56 -9.15 -5.38
CA ALA A 31 -7.42 -7.75 -4.98
C ALA A 31 -6.82 -6.89 -6.09
N GLU A 32 -7.36 -5.69 -6.24
CA GLU A 32 -6.74 -4.65 -7.04
C GLU A 32 -5.86 -3.81 -6.12
N VAL A 33 -4.69 -3.41 -6.60
CA VAL A 33 -3.71 -2.67 -5.79
C VAL A 33 -3.33 -1.39 -6.51
N TYR A 34 -3.33 -0.28 -5.78
CA TYR A 34 -2.98 1.04 -6.29
C TYR A 34 -2.03 1.76 -5.35
N VAL A 35 -1.23 2.66 -5.89
CA VAL A 35 -0.42 3.60 -5.11
C VAL A 35 -1.07 4.97 -5.19
N VAL A 36 -1.18 5.64 -4.05
CA VAL A 36 -1.78 6.98 -3.95
C VAL A 36 -0.85 7.91 -3.18
N GLY A 37 -1.28 9.14 -2.95
CA GLY A 37 -0.55 10.10 -2.12
C GLY A 37 0.73 10.61 -2.75
N GLY A 38 1.73 10.89 -1.91
CA GLY A 38 2.99 11.50 -2.33
C GLY A 38 3.75 10.71 -3.38
N ALA A 39 3.79 9.38 -3.26
CA ALA A 39 4.48 8.54 -4.24
C ALA A 39 3.84 8.62 -5.63
N ALA A 40 2.51 8.60 -5.70
CA ALA A 40 1.78 8.71 -6.95
C ALA A 40 1.92 10.09 -7.61
N ASN A 41 2.21 11.13 -6.83
CA ASN A 41 2.29 12.52 -7.27
C ASN A 41 3.72 13.06 -7.34
N ASP A 42 4.73 12.21 -7.20
CA ASP A 42 6.14 12.60 -7.15
C ASP A 42 6.44 13.68 -6.10
N ARG A 43 5.82 13.54 -4.92
CA ARG A 43 5.98 14.50 -3.82
C ARG A 43 6.45 13.83 -2.53
N LEU A 44 7.30 12.83 -2.65
CA LEU A 44 7.85 12.17 -1.47
C LEU A 44 8.82 13.09 -0.73
N THR A 45 8.65 13.16 0.59
CA THR A 45 9.55 13.87 1.50
C THR A 45 10.00 12.90 2.58
N VAL A 46 10.98 13.31 3.38
CA VAL A 46 11.47 12.49 4.51
C VAL A 46 10.40 12.18 5.57
N LYS A 47 9.26 12.86 5.50
CA LYS A 47 8.11 12.63 6.39
C LYS A 47 7.00 11.82 5.73
N SER A 48 7.17 11.44 4.46
CA SER A 48 6.14 10.73 3.72
C SER A 48 6.14 9.24 4.01
N ASP A 49 4.93 8.67 4.04
CA ASP A 49 4.73 7.24 3.90
C ASP A 49 4.31 6.94 2.46
N ILE A 50 4.49 5.71 2.05
CA ILE A 50 4.04 5.25 0.74
C ILE A 50 2.67 4.62 0.94
N ASP A 51 1.64 5.28 0.40
CA ASP A 51 0.25 4.85 0.59
C ASP A 51 -0.16 3.86 -0.47
N VAL A 52 -0.55 2.67 -0.04
CA VAL A 52 -0.99 1.59 -0.92
C VAL A 52 -2.45 1.25 -0.63
N LEU A 53 -3.29 1.30 -1.66
CA LEU A 53 -4.69 0.90 -1.56
C LEU A 53 -4.85 -0.55 -2.00
N ILE A 54 -5.54 -1.31 -1.18
CA ILE A 54 -5.95 -2.68 -1.50
C ILE A 54 -7.46 -2.65 -1.67
N VAL A 55 -7.94 -2.90 -2.87
CA VAL A 55 -9.35 -2.76 -3.21
C VAL A 55 -10.03 -4.11 -3.25
N LEU A 56 -11.07 -4.26 -2.45
CA LEU A 56 -11.92 -5.45 -2.39
C LEU A 56 -13.30 -5.14 -2.97
N PRO A 57 -14.03 -6.16 -3.45
CA PRO A 57 -15.37 -5.94 -3.99
C PRO A 57 -16.33 -5.31 -2.98
N HIS A 58 -16.23 -5.72 -1.71
CA HIS A 58 -17.12 -5.27 -0.65
C HIS A 58 -16.34 -4.83 0.57
N LYS A 59 -16.93 -3.94 1.33
CA LYS A 59 -16.36 -3.49 2.59
C LYS A 59 -16.33 -4.63 3.60
N LEU A 60 -15.20 -4.79 4.30
CA LEU A 60 -15.07 -5.75 5.39
C LEU A 60 -15.32 -5.08 6.73
N GLY A 61 -15.77 -5.88 7.72
CA GLY A 61 -15.84 -5.42 9.09
C GLY A 61 -14.44 -5.19 9.67
N PHE A 62 -14.37 -4.45 10.76
CA PHE A 62 -13.11 -4.07 11.41
C PHE A 62 -12.22 -5.27 11.74
N SER A 63 -12.78 -6.31 12.37
CA SER A 63 -12.00 -7.49 12.78
C SER A 63 -11.35 -8.20 11.59
N LYS A 64 -12.09 -8.41 10.51
CA LYS A 64 -11.55 -9.04 9.31
C LYS A 64 -10.50 -8.18 8.62
N THR A 65 -10.70 -6.87 8.64
CA THR A 65 -9.72 -5.92 8.08
C THR A 65 -8.40 -5.99 8.83
N VAL A 66 -8.44 -6.05 10.16
CA VAL A 66 -7.23 -6.17 10.99
C VAL A 66 -6.51 -7.49 10.71
N ASP A 67 -7.25 -8.60 10.64
CA ASP A 67 -6.67 -9.92 10.37
C ASP A 67 -6.00 -9.95 8.99
N LEU A 68 -6.66 -9.41 7.99
CA LEU A 68 -6.16 -9.37 6.64
C LEU A 68 -4.89 -8.52 6.52
N HIS A 69 -4.88 -7.37 7.18
CA HIS A 69 -3.72 -6.50 7.27
C HIS A 69 -2.52 -7.25 7.87
N ALA A 70 -2.75 -7.97 8.96
CA ALA A 70 -1.69 -8.76 9.62
C ALA A 70 -1.17 -9.87 8.71
N GLU A 71 -2.05 -10.58 8.00
CA GLU A 71 -1.66 -11.65 7.07
C GLU A 71 -0.80 -11.12 5.91
N ILE A 72 -1.16 -9.97 5.38
CA ILE A 72 -0.41 -9.34 4.29
C ILE A 72 1.00 -8.96 4.77
N LEU A 73 1.11 -8.35 5.94
CA LEU A 73 2.40 -7.95 6.49
C LEU A 73 3.28 -9.17 6.79
N GLU A 74 2.69 -10.23 7.30
CA GLU A 74 3.41 -11.49 7.56
C GLU A 74 3.95 -12.09 6.26
N GLU A 75 3.13 -12.12 5.21
CA GLU A 75 3.56 -12.62 3.90
C GLU A 75 4.64 -11.72 3.28
N ALA A 76 4.51 -10.41 3.42
CA ALA A 76 5.50 -9.44 2.95
C ALA A 76 6.85 -9.65 3.65
N GLU A 77 6.85 -9.95 4.94
CA GLU A 77 8.06 -10.26 5.69
C GLU A 77 8.74 -11.51 5.13
N LYS A 78 7.98 -12.55 4.81
CA LYS A 78 8.52 -13.76 4.17
C LYS A 78 9.17 -13.46 2.82
N LEU A 79 8.64 -12.49 2.08
CA LEU A 79 9.16 -12.06 0.79
C LEU A 79 10.28 -11.02 0.92
N LYS A 80 10.77 -10.80 2.14
CA LYS A 80 11.92 -9.91 2.42
C LYS A 80 11.62 -8.43 2.30
N LEU A 81 10.37 -8.01 2.50
CA LEU A 81 10.10 -6.58 2.64
C LEU A 81 10.81 -6.08 3.90
N PRO A 82 11.66 -5.04 3.78
CA PRO A 82 12.35 -4.52 4.96
C PRO A 82 11.36 -4.02 6.02
N LEU A 83 11.64 -4.30 7.28
CA LEU A 83 10.80 -3.84 8.40
C LEU A 83 10.73 -2.32 8.47
N TYR A 84 11.74 -1.63 7.96
CA TYR A 84 11.79 -0.16 7.96
C TYR A 84 11.12 0.47 6.75
N ALA A 85 10.57 -0.32 5.82
CA ALA A 85 9.90 0.22 4.64
C ALA A 85 8.71 1.10 5.08
N PRO A 86 8.66 2.37 4.63
CA PRO A 86 7.65 3.32 5.11
C PRO A 86 6.34 3.17 4.35
N ILE A 87 5.69 2.03 4.51
CA ILE A 87 4.45 1.70 3.80
C ILE A 87 3.25 1.80 4.73
N GLU A 88 2.19 2.41 4.24
CA GLU A 88 0.90 2.45 4.90
C GLU A 88 -0.14 1.77 4.02
N LEU A 89 -0.80 0.74 4.55
CA LEU A 89 -1.81 -0.02 3.83
C LEU A 89 -3.21 0.49 4.16
N HIS A 90 -4.01 0.67 3.11
CA HIS A 90 -5.41 1.05 3.23
C HIS A 90 -6.25 0.00 2.51
N ILE A 91 -7.07 -0.73 3.25
CA ILE A 91 -7.98 -1.72 2.68
C ILE A 91 -9.33 -1.06 2.47
N VAL A 92 -9.75 -0.95 1.23
CA VAL A 92 -10.95 -0.22 0.85
C VAL A 92 -11.85 -1.05 -0.05
N SER A 93 -13.12 -0.64 -0.17
CA SER A 93 -14.06 -1.23 -1.11
C SER A 93 -13.96 -0.55 -2.48
N LYS A 94 -14.56 -1.15 -3.49
CA LYS A 94 -14.66 -0.53 -4.83
C LYS A 94 -15.38 0.81 -4.77
N GLU A 95 -16.36 0.94 -3.90
CA GLU A 95 -17.11 2.17 -3.72
C GLU A 95 -16.22 3.27 -3.14
N GLU A 96 -15.40 2.94 -2.14
CA GLU A 96 -14.45 3.88 -1.57
C GLU A 96 -13.37 4.29 -2.58
N LEU A 97 -12.97 3.37 -3.46
CA LEU A 97 -12.00 3.66 -4.51
C LEU A 97 -12.47 4.79 -5.42
N LYS A 98 -13.78 4.85 -5.72
CA LYS A 98 -14.33 5.93 -6.55
C LYS A 98 -14.09 7.30 -5.92
N LYS A 99 -14.17 7.39 -4.60
CA LYS A 99 -13.90 8.64 -3.87
C LYS A 99 -12.44 9.03 -3.98
N TYR A 100 -11.53 8.08 -3.91
CA TYR A 100 -10.09 8.35 -4.12
C TYR A 100 -9.82 8.87 -5.52
N LYS A 101 -10.40 8.25 -6.55
CA LYS A 101 -10.23 8.68 -7.95
C LYS A 101 -10.68 10.11 -8.19
N GLN A 102 -11.68 10.57 -7.46
CA GLN A 102 -12.19 11.94 -7.59
C GLN A 102 -11.31 12.98 -6.92
N ARG A 103 -10.53 12.60 -5.90
CA ARG A 103 -9.76 13.52 -5.08
C ARG A 103 -8.29 13.60 -5.43
N GLU A 104 -7.73 12.51 -5.97
CA GLU A 104 -6.29 12.45 -6.18
C GLU A 104 -5.91 11.47 -7.28
N LYS A 105 -4.67 11.58 -7.71
CA LYS A 105 -4.08 10.65 -8.66
C LYS A 105 -3.85 9.30 -7.98
N ILE A 106 -4.26 8.22 -8.65
CA ILE A 106 -3.95 6.88 -8.22
C ILE A 106 -3.25 6.14 -9.35
N ILE A 107 -2.30 5.27 -9.03
CA ILE A 107 -1.53 4.51 -10.03
C ILE A 107 -1.73 3.03 -9.79
N PRO A 108 -2.28 2.28 -10.77
CA PRO A 108 -2.38 0.82 -10.65
C PRO A 108 -0.99 0.22 -10.49
N ILE A 109 -0.90 -0.84 -9.68
CA ILE A 109 0.40 -1.45 -9.36
C ILE A 109 1.14 -1.97 -10.59
N ASN A 110 0.43 -2.41 -11.61
CA ASN A 110 1.04 -2.93 -12.83
C ASN A 110 1.69 -1.84 -13.70
N GLU A 111 1.52 -0.57 -13.35
CA GLU A 111 2.16 0.56 -14.04
C GLU A 111 3.39 1.09 -13.29
N ILE A 112 3.82 0.40 -12.24
CA ILE A 112 4.97 0.83 -11.42
C ILE A 112 6.26 0.09 -11.78
#